data_2408a34b0b7030c17a94df7f2e59cd05
#
_entry.id   2408a34b0b7030c17a94df7f2e59cd05
#
_cell.length_a   1.000
_cell.length_b   1.000
_cell.length_c   1.000
_cell.angle_alpha   90.00
_cell.angle_beta   90.00
_cell.angle_gamma   90.00
#
_symmetry.space_group_name_H-M   'P 1'
#
loop_
_entity.id
_entity.type
_entity.pdbx_description
1 polymer ?
#
loop_
_entity_poly.entity_id
_entity_poly.type
_entity_poly.pdbx_seq_one_letter_code
_entity_poly.pdbx_strand_id
1 'polypeptide(L)'
;MKNKKPNAERVWKQVDDQLVPRLRLSITERGVYCHLLRHSRLEGRTQLRFSLPWLARGARLSTNPARRAVRRLIARGALRLIKRNNAGHVVEVLLPEEIRTTHHGRTSRPGAGAFPGGIDFDADFLNTRALRRAIHVRERGHCFYCLRRLTPMIRCLDHVVPRVSFGSNSYRNLVSCCLHCNSQKRDRSASDFLRRLYRERRLTAPELTARFRALDALTSGKLPPPLPALANPLPRKRRSVTSVHSVYSV
;
A
#
# COMPACT_ATOMS: atom_id res chain seq x y z
N MET A 1 -10.18 -3.75 -32.35
CA MET A 1 -9.68 -2.57 -33.10
C MET A 1 -8.26 -2.28 -32.64
N LYS A 2 -7.28 -2.30 -33.57
CA LYS A 2 -5.90 -1.87 -33.25
C LYS A 2 -5.90 -0.34 -33.20
N ASN A 3 -5.64 0.26 -32.04
CA ASN A 3 -5.52 1.70 -31.94
C ASN A 3 -4.26 2.17 -32.72
N LYS A 4 -4.37 3.33 -33.38
CA LYS A 4 -3.24 3.94 -34.08
C LYS A 4 -2.07 4.13 -33.09
N LYS A 5 -0.89 3.68 -33.47
CA LYS A 5 0.32 3.87 -32.63
C LYS A 5 0.59 5.37 -32.48
N PRO A 6 0.78 5.88 -31.26
CA PRO A 6 1.13 7.29 -31.06
C PRO A 6 2.56 7.56 -31.55
N ASN A 7 2.87 8.82 -31.85
CA ASN A 7 4.23 9.24 -32.15
C ASN A 7 5.10 9.08 -30.91
N ALA A 8 6.07 8.17 -30.95
CA ALA A 8 6.89 7.81 -29.80
C ALA A 8 7.72 9.00 -29.29
N GLU A 9 8.32 9.80 -30.18
CA GLU A 9 9.14 10.95 -29.79
C GLU A 9 8.30 12.00 -29.04
N ARG A 10 7.12 12.33 -29.56
CA ARG A 10 6.19 13.23 -28.91
C ARG A 10 5.80 12.72 -27.52
N VAL A 11 5.48 11.43 -27.42
CA VAL A 11 5.08 10.82 -26.13
C VAL A 11 6.21 10.88 -25.12
N TRP A 12 7.46 10.58 -25.52
CA TRP A 12 8.60 10.67 -24.61
C TRP A 12 8.85 12.11 -24.13
N LYS A 13 8.78 13.10 -25.00
CA LYS A 13 8.85 14.52 -24.60
C LYS A 13 7.75 14.87 -23.60
N GLN A 14 6.51 14.47 -23.86
CA GLN A 14 5.40 14.71 -22.93
C GLN A 14 5.59 14.00 -21.56
N VAL A 15 6.20 12.81 -21.54
CA VAL A 15 6.51 12.12 -20.28
C VAL A 15 7.49 12.94 -19.45
N ASP A 16 8.57 13.41 -20.05
CA ASP A 16 9.65 14.10 -19.33
C ASP A 16 9.26 15.53 -18.97
N ASP A 17 8.71 16.28 -19.91
CA ASP A 17 8.44 17.70 -19.73
C ASP A 17 7.14 17.97 -18.95
N GLN A 18 6.16 17.07 -19.03
CA GLN A 18 4.84 17.29 -18.45
C GLN A 18 4.49 16.30 -17.36
N LEU A 19 4.57 14.98 -17.64
CA LEU A 19 4.06 13.96 -16.71
C LEU A 19 4.91 13.85 -15.46
N VAL A 20 6.22 13.74 -15.63
CA VAL A 20 7.17 13.56 -14.51
C VAL A 20 7.08 14.71 -13.50
N PRO A 21 7.16 16.00 -13.90
CA PRO A 21 7.03 17.10 -12.96
C PRO A 21 5.60 17.23 -12.41
N ARG A 22 4.57 17.06 -13.24
CA ARG A 22 3.17 17.19 -12.84
C ARG A 22 2.75 16.18 -11.78
N LEU A 23 3.13 14.92 -11.95
CA LEU A 23 2.85 13.86 -10.99
C LEU A 23 3.96 13.66 -9.94
N ARG A 24 5.03 14.44 -10.00
CA ARG A 24 6.21 14.33 -9.12
C ARG A 24 6.70 12.87 -9.04
N LEU A 25 6.91 12.25 -10.19
CA LEU A 25 7.34 10.87 -10.27
C LEU A 25 8.79 10.72 -9.79
N SER A 26 9.02 9.75 -8.91
CA SER A 26 10.39 9.33 -8.60
C SER A 26 11.04 8.61 -9.79
N ILE A 27 12.38 8.50 -9.79
CA ILE A 27 13.12 7.77 -10.83
C ILE A 27 12.58 6.35 -11.02
N THR A 28 12.26 5.66 -9.93
CA THR A 28 11.69 4.30 -9.96
C THR A 28 10.30 4.29 -10.61
N GLU A 29 9.44 5.24 -10.28
CA GLU A 29 8.09 5.35 -10.86
C GLU A 29 8.15 5.72 -12.34
N ARG A 30 9.03 6.66 -12.72
CA ARG A 30 9.30 6.99 -14.13
C ARG A 30 9.76 5.76 -14.89
N GLY A 31 10.76 5.02 -14.39
CA GLY A 31 11.28 3.82 -15.04
C GLY A 31 10.20 2.74 -15.24
N VAL A 32 9.37 2.50 -14.24
CA VAL A 32 8.25 1.54 -14.32
C VAL A 32 7.20 2.02 -15.32
N TYR A 33 6.80 3.29 -15.29
CA TYR A 33 5.84 3.85 -16.23
C TYR A 33 6.34 3.77 -17.67
N CYS A 34 7.59 4.19 -17.93
CA CYS A 34 8.22 4.14 -19.25
C CYS A 34 8.30 2.70 -19.79
N HIS A 35 8.64 1.74 -18.92
CA HIS A 35 8.67 0.32 -19.32
C HIS A 35 7.29 -0.20 -19.73
N LEU A 36 6.26 0.09 -18.94
CA LEU A 36 4.87 -0.30 -19.25
C LEU A 36 4.35 0.42 -20.50
N LEU A 37 4.63 1.71 -20.66
CA LEU A 37 4.25 2.52 -21.81
C LEU A 37 4.84 1.96 -23.11
N ARG A 38 6.14 1.61 -23.10
CA ARG A 38 6.83 1.00 -24.24
C ARG A 38 6.15 -0.28 -24.68
N HIS A 39 5.82 -1.17 -23.74
CA HIS A 39 5.25 -2.48 -24.04
C HIS A 39 3.72 -2.49 -24.21
N SER A 40 3.08 -1.33 -24.17
CA SER A 40 1.64 -1.18 -24.39
C SER A 40 1.31 -0.15 -25.45
N ARG A 41 1.25 1.13 -25.07
CA ARG A 41 0.77 2.21 -25.96
C ARG A 41 1.62 2.40 -27.21
N LEU A 42 2.95 2.30 -27.07
CA LEU A 42 3.86 2.41 -28.23
C LEU A 42 3.80 1.18 -29.15
N GLU A 43 3.20 0.08 -28.68
CA GLU A 43 2.85 -1.08 -29.51
C GLU A 43 1.39 -1.06 -30.02
N GLY A 44 0.66 0.05 -29.82
CA GLY A 44 -0.73 0.20 -30.25
C GLY A 44 -1.75 -0.54 -29.35
N ARG A 45 -1.37 -0.92 -28.14
CA ARG A 45 -2.22 -1.57 -27.14
C ARG A 45 -2.50 -0.62 -25.98
N THR A 46 -3.75 -0.47 -25.57
CA THR A 46 -4.12 0.35 -24.41
C THR A 46 -3.86 -0.40 -23.10
N GLN A 47 -4.03 -1.72 -23.13
CA GLN A 47 -3.89 -2.59 -21.96
C GLN A 47 -2.66 -3.49 -22.10
N LEU A 48 -2.04 -3.76 -20.96
CA LEU A 48 -0.91 -4.66 -20.86
C LEU A 48 -1.13 -5.66 -19.72
N ARG A 49 -0.93 -6.94 -20.02
CA ARG A 49 -0.83 -7.99 -19.01
C ARG A 49 0.62 -8.23 -18.66
N PHE A 50 0.96 -8.19 -17.38
CA PHE A 50 2.33 -8.45 -16.92
C PHE A 50 2.37 -9.13 -15.55
N SER A 51 3.48 -9.83 -15.29
CA SER A 51 3.83 -10.31 -13.95
C SER A 51 4.82 -9.36 -13.28
N LEU A 52 4.81 -9.30 -11.93
CA LEU A 52 5.78 -8.47 -11.21
C LEU A 52 7.25 -8.87 -11.46
N PRO A 53 7.61 -10.18 -11.56
CA PRO A 53 8.97 -10.55 -11.92
C PRO A 53 9.39 -10.05 -13.31
N TRP A 54 8.49 -10.12 -14.30
CA TRP A 54 8.76 -9.59 -15.64
C TRP A 54 9.01 -8.08 -15.60
N LEU A 55 8.13 -7.33 -14.92
CA LEU A 55 8.27 -5.89 -14.77
C LEU A 55 9.55 -5.50 -14.03
N ALA A 56 9.85 -6.18 -12.94
CA ALA A 56 11.05 -5.93 -12.14
C ALA A 56 12.33 -6.14 -12.95
N ARG A 57 12.41 -7.24 -13.69
CA ARG A 57 13.54 -7.50 -14.59
C ARG A 57 13.68 -6.43 -15.68
N GLY A 58 12.57 -6.10 -16.35
CA GLY A 58 12.59 -5.11 -17.43
C GLY A 58 12.95 -3.70 -16.97
N ALA A 59 12.50 -3.30 -15.79
CA ALA A 59 12.82 -2.01 -15.19
C ALA A 59 14.14 -2.02 -14.38
N ARG A 60 14.88 -3.13 -14.35
CA ARG A 60 16.11 -3.34 -13.55
C ARG A 60 15.91 -3.02 -12.07
N LEU A 61 14.83 -3.51 -11.50
CA LEU A 61 14.44 -3.32 -10.11
C LEU A 61 14.24 -4.67 -9.42
N SER A 62 14.29 -4.68 -8.09
CA SER A 62 13.72 -5.79 -7.34
C SER A 62 12.17 -5.70 -7.29
N THR A 63 11.51 -6.82 -7.00
CA THR A 63 10.03 -6.90 -7.05
C THR A 63 9.31 -5.95 -6.09
N ASN A 64 9.90 -5.62 -4.94
CA ASN A 64 9.28 -4.73 -3.96
C ASN A 64 9.22 -3.25 -4.42
N PRO A 65 10.30 -2.63 -4.90
CA PRO A 65 10.26 -1.32 -5.54
C PRO A 65 9.31 -1.27 -6.75
N ALA A 66 9.36 -2.27 -7.64
CA ALA A 66 8.48 -2.34 -8.79
C ALA A 66 6.98 -2.36 -8.37
N ARG A 67 6.64 -3.17 -7.37
CA ARG A 67 5.28 -3.23 -6.80
C ARG A 67 4.84 -1.88 -6.21
N ARG A 68 5.72 -1.21 -5.46
CA ARG A 68 5.41 0.13 -4.89
C ARG A 68 5.19 1.16 -5.97
N ALA A 69 6.02 1.16 -7.01
CA ALA A 69 5.89 2.08 -8.13
C ALA A 69 4.55 1.90 -8.86
N VAL A 70 4.16 0.65 -9.18
CA VAL A 70 2.85 0.38 -9.82
C VAL A 70 1.70 0.89 -8.96
N ARG A 71 1.71 0.66 -7.63
CA ARG A 71 0.66 1.18 -6.74
C ARG A 71 0.56 2.71 -6.78
N ARG A 72 1.70 3.39 -6.72
CA ARG A 72 1.73 4.86 -6.76
C ARG A 72 1.29 5.40 -8.11
N LEU A 73 1.66 4.76 -9.20
CA LEU A 73 1.21 5.13 -10.55
C LEU A 73 -0.31 4.96 -10.70
N ILE A 74 -0.89 3.90 -10.14
CA ILE A 74 -2.35 3.71 -10.08
C ILE A 74 -2.99 4.82 -9.24
N ALA A 75 -2.48 5.09 -8.05
CA ALA A 75 -3.01 6.13 -7.16
C ALA A 75 -2.93 7.54 -7.77
N ARG A 76 -1.94 7.81 -8.63
CA ARG A 76 -1.77 9.08 -9.35
C ARG A 76 -2.48 9.12 -10.71
N GLY A 77 -3.23 8.08 -11.05
CA GLY A 77 -4.00 8.02 -12.29
C GLY A 77 -3.18 7.81 -13.57
N ALA A 78 -1.90 7.49 -13.48
CA ALA A 78 -1.07 7.16 -14.64
C ALA A 78 -1.32 5.74 -15.16
N LEU A 79 -1.81 4.86 -14.31
CA LEU A 79 -2.25 3.50 -14.63
C LEU A 79 -3.65 3.27 -14.09
N ARG A 80 -4.49 2.56 -14.86
CA ARG A 80 -5.79 2.05 -14.41
C ARG A 80 -5.73 0.54 -14.31
N LEU A 81 -6.01 0.00 -13.12
CA LEU A 81 -6.07 -1.44 -12.93
C LEU A 81 -7.38 -1.98 -13.49
N ILE A 82 -7.32 -2.87 -14.49
CA ILE A 82 -8.49 -3.48 -15.14
C ILE A 82 -8.82 -4.82 -14.51
N LYS A 83 -7.84 -5.71 -14.38
CA LYS A 83 -8.06 -7.05 -13.84
C LYS A 83 -6.87 -7.51 -13.04
N ARG A 84 -7.16 -8.31 -12.03
CA ARG A 84 -6.20 -9.00 -11.17
C ARG A 84 -6.47 -10.49 -11.17
N ASN A 85 -5.44 -11.29 -11.40
CA ASN A 85 -5.52 -12.73 -11.18
C ASN A 85 -4.13 -13.28 -10.81
N ASN A 86 -4.06 -14.55 -10.44
CA ASN A 86 -2.80 -15.22 -10.07
C ASN A 86 -1.80 -15.28 -11.23
N ALA A 87 -2.26 -15.15 -12.48
CA ALA A 87 -1.42 -15.19 -13.68
C ALA A 87 -0.84 -13.81 -14.07
N GLY A 88 -1.14 -12.74 -13.33
CA GLY A 88 -0.61 -11.41 -13.58
C GLY A 88 -1.62 -10.27 -13.42
N HIS A 89 -1.16 -9.07 -13.71
CA HIS A 89 -1.95 -7.84 -13.64
C HIS A 89 -2.27 -7.37 -15.05
N VAL A 90 -3.52 -6.97 -15.29
CA VAL A 90 -3.91 -6.26 -16.50
C VAL A 90 -4.13 -4.80 -16.12
N VAL A 91 -3.33 -3.93 -16.70
CA VAL A 91 -3.45 -2.48 -16.49
C VAL A 91 -3.69 -1.79 -17.84
N GLU A 92 -4.44 -0.73 -17.81
CA GLU A 92 -4.48 0.27 -18.87
C GLU A 92 -3.42 1.33 -18.55
N VAL A 93 -2.55 1.59 -19.52
CA VAL A 93 -1.52 2.64 -19.41
C VAL A 93 -2.05 3.88 -20.08
N LEU A 94 -2.20 4.95 -19.32
CA LEU A 94 -2.69 6.22 -19.85
C LEU A 94 -1.54 7.05 -20.43
N LEU A 95 -1.76 7.67 -21.59
CA LEU A 95 -0.83 8.63 -22.17
C LEU A 95 -0.82 9.93 -21.34
N PRO A 96 0.27 10.73 -21.35
CA PRO A 96 0.34 11.96 -20.58
C PRO A 96 -0.86 12.91 -20.78
N GLU A 97 -1.40 12.98 -21.99
CA GLU A 97 -2.57 13.80 -22.37
C GLU A 97 -3.91 13.22 -21.88
N GLU A 98 -3.99 11.91 -21.67
CA GLU A 98 -5.19 11.21 -21.18
C GLU A 98 -5.33 11.27 -19.66
N ILE A 99 -4.22 11.55 -18.96
CA ILE A 99 -4.21 11.66 -17.50
C ILE A 99 -4.87 12.99 -17.16
N ARG A 100 -6.18 12.95 -16.91
CA ARG A 100 -6.87 14.12 -16.35
C ARG A 100 -6.24 14.41 -14.99
N THR A 101 -5.66 15.60 -14.85
CA THR A 101 -5.55 16.17 -13.53
C THR A 101 -6.99 16.41 -13.06
N THR A 102 -7.57 15.48 -12.32
CA THR A 102 -8.36 16.00 -11.22
C THR A 102 -7.37 16.95 -10.54
N HIS A 103 -7.62 18.25 -10.65
CA HIS A 103 -7.11 19.19 -9.69
C HIS A 103 -7.59 18.65 -8.34
N HIS A 104 -6.82 17.78 -7.75
CA HIS A 104 -6.52 17.89 -6.35
C HIS A 104 -5.74 19.21 -6.29
N GLY A 105 -6.48 20.32 -6.53
CA GLY A 105 -6.14 21.61 -6.04
C GLY A 105 -5.82 21.38 -4.61
N ARG A 106 -4.59 21.77 -4.19
CA ARG A 106 -4.15 21.60 -2.78
C ARG A 106 -5.23 20.84 -2.00
N THR A 107 -5.40 19.56 -2.30
CA THR A 107 -6.02 18.73 -1.33
C THR A 107 -5.03 18.88 -0.22
N SER A 108 -5.26 19.86 0.58
CA SER A 108 -5.72 19.53 1.93
C SER A 108 -5.85 18.04 1.90
N ARG A 109 -4.71 17.38 2.31
CA ARG A 109 -4.61 15.97 2.64
C ARG A 109 -6.02 15.48 2.86
N PRO A 110 -6.56 14.43 2.14
CA PRO A 110 -7.95 14.06 2.23
C PRO A 110 -8.25 14.00 3.69
N GLY A 111 -9.13 14.89 4.15
CA GLY A 111 -9.30 15.39 5.52
C GLY A 111 -8.50 14.57 6.47
N ALA A 112 -7.32 15.03 6.77
CA ALA A 112 -6.61 14.49 7.88
C ALA A 112 -7.59 14.59 9.05
N GLY A 113 -8.37 13.54 9.24
CA GLY A 113 -8.67 13.12 10.57
C GLY A 113 -7.28 12.93 11.16
N ALA A 114 -6.62 14.04 11.44
CA ALA A 114 -5.37 14.05 12.13
C ALA A 114 -5.70 13.33 13.43
N PHE A 115 -5.18 12.12 13.57
CA PHE A 115 -5.03 11.63 14.92
C PHE A 115 -4.32 12.77 15.66
N PRO A 116 -4.74 13.12 16.87
CA PRO A 116 -3.96 13.98 17.72
C PRO A 116 -2.56 13.35 17.81
N GLY A 117 -1.58 13.89 17.04
CA GLY A 117 -0.26 13.30 16.94
C GLY A 117 0.32 13.11 15.54
N GLY A 118 -0.39 13.50 14.46
CA GLY A 118 0.18 13.64 13.10
C GLY A 118 0.70 12.36 12.43
N ILE A 119 0.11 11.19 12.70
CA ILE A 119 0.54 9.94 12.06
C ILE A 119 0.02 9.85 10.64
N ASP A 120 0.94 9.64 9.71
CA ASP A 120 0.66 9.42 8.30
C ASP A 120 -0.18 8.15 8.12
N PHE A 121 -1.36 8.27 7.51
CA PHE A 121 -2.25 7.14 7.19
C PHE A 121 -1.61 6.11 6.24
N ASP A 122 -0.58 6.51 5.51
CA ASP A 122 0.22 5.65 4.64
C ASP A 122 1.47 5.06 5.32
N ALA A 123 1.63 5.27 6.63
CA ALA A 123 2.71 4.69 7.42
C ALA A 123 2.76 3.17 7.27
N ASP A 124 3.95 2.61 7.38
CA ASP A 124 4.16 1.15 7.34
C ASP A 124 3.82 0.51 8.68
N PHE A 125 2.55 0.12 8.82
CA PHE A 125 2.02 -0.54 10.02
C PHE A 125 2.52 -1.97 10.19
N LEU A 126 3.13 -2.57 9.17
CA LEU A 126 3.68 -3.92 9.29
C LEU A 126 5.08 -3.93 9.89
N ASN A 127 5.95 -2.99 9.49
CA ASN A 127 7.36 -3.01 9.88
C ASN A 127 7.65 -2.20 11.17
N THR A 128 6.73 -1.36 11.61
CA THR A 128 6.88 -0.58 12.85
C THR A 128 6.24 -1.30 14.03
N ARG A 129 7.03 -1.68 15.05
CA ARG A 129 6.56 -2.46 16.21
C ARG A 129 5.37 -1.84 16.94
N ALA A 130 5.40 -0.54 17.19
CA ALA A 130 4.31 0.17 17.86
C ALA A 130 3.02 0.15 17.03
N LEU A 131 3.12 0.37 15.71
CA LEU A 131 1.98 0.37 14.80
C LEU A 131 1.39 -1.03 14.62
N ARG A 132 2.22 -2.09 14.57
CA ARG A 132 1.73 -3.49 14.60
C ARG A 132 0.92 -3.77 15.85
N ARG A 133 1.42 -3.34 17.01
CA ARG A 133 0.71 -3.52 18.29
C ARG A 133 -0.65 -2.83 18.25
N ALA A 134 -0.74 -1.63 17.70
CA ALA A 134 -1.99 -0.88 17.58
C ALA A 134 -3.04 -1.65 16.76
N ILE A 135 -2.66 -2.34 15.67
CA ILE A 135 -3.56 -3.21 14.92
C ILE A 135 -4.09 -4.36 15.81
N HIS A 136 -3.22 -5.01 16.61
CA HIS A 136 -3.66 -6.08 17.50
C HIS A 136 -4.64 -5.58 18.58
N VAL A 137 -4.42 -4.38 19.11
CA VAL A 137 -5.32 -3.73 20.10
C VAL A 137 -6.68 -3.40 19.46
N ARG A 138 -6.72 -2.91 18.23
CA ARG A 138 -7.96 -2.61 17.49
C ARG A 138 -8.89 -3.83 17.42
N GLU A 139 -8.33 -5.02 17.19
CA GLU A 139 -9.11 -6.27 17.10
C GLU A 139 -9.42 -6.88 18.49
N ARG A 140 -9.14 -6.15 19.59
CA ARG A 140 -9.48 -6.55 20.97
C ARG A 140 -9.03 -7.97 21.33
N GLY A 141 -7.89 -8.41 20.81
CA GLY A 141 -7.32 -9.74 21.07
C GLY A 141 -8.07 -10.88 20.37
N HIS A 142 -8.87 -10.62 19.34
CA HIS A 142 -9.59 -11.64 18.57
C HIS A 142 -9.09 -11.69 17.12
N CYS A 143 -9.20 -12.88 16.52
CA CYS A 143 -8.93 -13.05 15.09
C CYS A 143 -10.01 -12.35 14.27
N PHE A 144 -9.61 -11.46 13.37
CA PHE A 144 -10.55 -10.75 12.48
C PHE A 144 -11.42 -11.72 11.68
N TYR A 145 -10.92 -12.89 11.32
CA TYR A 145 -11.62 -13.84 10.45
C TYR A 145 -12.51 -14.80 11.23
N CYS A 146 -11.96 -15.61 12.12
CA CYS A 146 -12.69 -16.69 12.80
C CYS A 146 -13.09 -16.35 14.25
N LEU A 147 -12.90 -15.12 14.67
CA LEU A 147 -13.30 -14.57 15.97
C LEU A 147 -12.69 -15.23 17.21
N ARG A 148 -11.84 -16.26 17.04
CA ARG A 148 -11.16 -16.89 18.19
C ARG A 148 -10.27 -15.90 18.93
N ARG A 149 -10.14 -16.09 20.21
CA ARG A 149 -9.19 -15.32 21.04
C ARG A 149 -7.75 -15.60 20.59
N LEU A 150 -6.95 -14.54 20.53
CA LEU A 150 -5.54 -14.59 20.12
C LEU A 150 -4.62 -14.51 21.33
N THR A 151 -3.67 -15.44 21.40
CA THR A 151 -2.52 -15.34 22.30
C THR A 151 -1.32 -14.74 21.55
N PRO A 152 -0.29 -14.24 22.27
CA PRO A 152 0.93 -13.76 21.62
C PRO A 152 1.59 -14.77 20.67
N MET A 153 1.46 -16.07 20.96
CA MET A 153 2.06 -17.16 20.19
C MET A 153 1.39 -17.42 18.83
N ILE A 154 0.09 -17.15 18.73
CA ILE A 154 -0.70 -17.49 17.52
C ILE A 154 -1.17 -16.28 16.73
N ARG A 155 -0.92 -15.07 17.23
CA ARG A 155 -1.33 -13.85 16.54
C ARG A 155 -0.34 -13.44 15.46
N CYS A 156 -0.86 -13.01 14.32
CA CYS A 156 -0.09 -12.41 13.25
C CYS A 156 -0.90 -11.28 12.60
N LEU A 157 -0.28 -10.55 11.68
CA LEU A 157 -0.99 -9.61 10.81
C LEU A 157 -1.15 -10.21 9.42
N ASP A 158 -2.32 -9.99 8.86
CA ASP A 158 -2.63 -10.37 7.49
C ASP A 158 -3.08 -9.16 6.66
N HIS A 159 -2.83 -9.23 5.37
CA HIS A 159 -3.26 -8.23 4.39
C HIS A 159 -4.65 -8.56 3.86
N VAL A 160 -5.63 -7.69 4.08
CA VAL A 160 -7.00 -7.79 3.52
C VAL A 160 -6.96 -7.94 2.01
N VAL A 161 -6.25 -7.06 1.33
CA VAL A 161 -5.83 -7.21 -0.06
C VAL A 161 -4.42 -7.79 -0.04
N PRO A 162 -4.19 -8.99 -0.57
CA PRO A 162 -2.89 -9.66 -0.51
C PRO A 162 -1.75 -8.82 -1.12
N ARG A 163 -0.53 -9.02 -0.63
CA ARG A 163 0.66 -8.32 -1.16
C ARG A 163 0.90 -8.59 -2.65
N VAL A 164 0.62 -9.80 -3.12
CA VAL A 164 0.68 -10.16 -4.54
C VAL A 164 -0.31 -9.36 -5.38
N SER A 165 -1.38 -8.86 -4.74
CA SER A 165 -2.40 -7.98 -5.32
C SER A 165 -2.20 -6.51 -4.97
N PHE A 166 -0.96 -6.06 -4.75
CA PHE A 166 -0.60 -4.70 -4.37
C PHE A 166 -1.16 -4.22 -3.02
N GLY A 167 -1.51 -5.12 -2.12
CA GLY A 167 -1.93 -4.75 -0.76
C GLY A 167 -0.87 -3.91 -0.06
N SER A 168 -1.28 -2.78 0.54
CA SER A 168 -0.40 -1.87 1.28
C SER A 168 -0.16 -2.36 2.70
N ASN A 169 0.87 -1.83 3.36
CA ASN A 169 1.09 -2.01 4.79
C ASN A 169 0.33 -0.98 5.65
N SER A 170 -0.58 -0.19 5.06
CA SER A 170 -1.44 0.75 5.78
C SER A 170 -2.38 0.01 6.73
N TYR A 171 -2.78 0.66 7.82
CA TYR A 171 -3.79 0.11 8.74
C TYR A 171 -5.11 -0.24 8.06
N ARG A 172 -5.45 0.42 6.93
CA ARG A 172 -6.65 0.14 6.12
C ARG A 172 -6.62 -1.21 5.40
N ASN A 173 -5.47 -1.85 5.38
CA ASN A 173 -5.25 -3.12 4.70
C ASN A 173 -4.67 -4.21 5.60
N LEU A 174 -4.49 -3.94 6.89
CA LEU A 174 -3.94 -4.91 7.84
C LEU A 174 -4.96 -5.24 8.92
N VAL A 175 -5.07 -6.53 9.24
CA VAL A 175 -5.91 -7.05 10.32
C VAL A 175 -5.12 -8.01 11.21
N SER A 176 -5.47 -8.06 12.50
CA SER A 176 -4.95 -9.09 13.41
C SER A 176 -5.68 -10.40 13.19
N CYS A 177 -4.96 -11.48 13.00
CA CYS A 177 -5.54 -12.80 12.79
C CYS A 177 -4.72 -13.91 13.45
N CYS A 178 -5.25 -15.12 13.50
CA CYS A 178 -4.49 -16.29 13.94
C CYS A 178 -3.67 -16.88 12.78
N LEU A 179 -2.55 -17.52 13.11
CA LEU A 179 -1.68 -18.18 12.13
C LEU A 179 -2.45 -19.13 11.21
N HIS A 180 -3.43 -19.88 11.76
CA HIS A 180 -4.25 -20.80 10.98
C HIS A 180 -5.08 -20.09 9.88
N CYS A 181 -5.78 -18.99 10.23
CA CYS A 181 -6.52 -18.22 9.23
C CYS A 181 -5.61 -17.59 8.20
N ASN A 182 -4.45 -17.06 8.62
CA ASN A 182 -3.46 -16.49 7.71
C ASN A 182 -2.96 -17.53 6.70
N SER A 183 -2.57 -18.70 7.17
CA SER A 183 -2.10 -19.81 6.31
C SER A 183 -3.19 -20.32 5.36
N GLN A 184 -4.44 -20.41 5.80
CA GLN A 184 -5.55 -20.85 4.95
C GLN A 184 -5.99 -19.81 3.94
N LYS A 185 -5.93 -18.51 4.30
CA LYS A 185 -6.32 -17.43 3.39
C LYS A 185 -5.34 -17.29 2.23
N ARG A 186 -4.04 -17.41 2.47
CA ARG A 186 -3.00 -17.24 1.43
C ARG A 186 -3.20 -15.94 0.63
N ASP A 187 -3.23 -16.06 -0.70
CA ASP A 187 -3.36 -14.94 -1.63
C ASP A 187 -4.83 -14.59 -1.99
N ARG A 188 -5.79 -15.14 -1.26
CA ARG A 188 -7.22 -14.80 -1.45
C ARG A 188 -7.54 -13.43 -0.84
N SER A 189 -8.55 -12.77 -1.38
CA SER A 189 -9.11 -11.57 -0.75
C SER A 189 -9.72 -11.91 0.60
N ALA A 190 -9.78 -10.92 1.52
CA ALA A 190 -10.44 -11.13 2.80
C ALA A 190 -11.92 -11.49 2.64
N SER A 191 -12.61 -10.87 1.68
CA SER A 191 -14.03 -11.13 1.40
C SER A 191 -14.28 -12.58 0.94
N ASP A 192 -13.43 -13.11 0.04
CA ASP A 192 -13.58 -14.49 -0.43
C ASP A 192 -13.26 -15.49 0.68
N PHE A 193 -12.28 -15.16 1.53
CA PHE A 193 -11.95 -15.99 2.67
C PHE A 193 -13.08 -16.02 3.72
N LEU A 194 -13.71 -14.88 4.01
CA LEU A 194 -14.87 -14.81 4.91
C LEU A 194 -16.04 -15.64 4.39
N ARG A 195 -16.37 -15.55 3.09
CA ARG A 195 -17.40 -16.40 2.47
C ARG A 195 -17.06 -17.90 2.57
N ARG A 196 -15.79 -18.24 2.45
CA ARG A 196 -15.33 -19.62 2.64
C ARG A 196 -15.56 -20.07 4.08
N LEU A 197 -15.16 -19.28 5.09
CA LEU A 197 -15.37 -19.62 6.50
C LEU A 197 -16.87 -19.81 6.84
N TYR A 198 -17.74 -19.03 6.24
CA TYR A 198 -19.19 -19.21 6.38
C TYR A 198 -19.66 -20.53 5.77
N ARG A 199 -19.24 -20.87 4.55
CA ARG A 199 -19.57 -22.18 3.94
C ARG A 199 -19.04 -23.37 4.75
N GLU A 200 -17.90 -23.22 5.39
CA GLU A 200 -17.31 -24.21 6.30
C GLU A 200 -17.98 -24.20 7.70
N ARG A 201 -19.07 -23.47 7.90
CA ARG A 201 -19.80 -23.32 9.18
C ARG A 201 -18.93 -22.82 10.35
N ARG A 202 -17.88 -22.08 10.05
CA ARG A 202 -16.96 -21.47 11.04
C ARG A 202 -17.35 -20.03 11.40
N LEU A 203 -18.31 -19.46 10.70
CA LEU A 203 -19.00 -18.21 10.97
C LEU A 203 -20.49 -18.41 10.78
N THR A 204 -21.27 -17.80 11.64
CA THR A 204 -22.71 -17.66 11.47
C THR A 204 -23.04 -16.53 10.48
N ALA A 205 -24.27 -16.46 9.98
CA ALA A 205 -24.69 -15.38 9.07
C ALA A 205 -24.56 -13.97 9.69
N PRO A 206 -24.96 -13.74 10.97
CA PRO A 206 -24.74 -12.46 11.64
C PRO A 206 -23.25 -12.10 11.77
N GLU A 207 -22.39 -13.06 12.10
CA GLU A 207 -20.93 -12.86 12.20
C GLU A 207 -20.31 -12.51 10.84
N LEU A 208 -20.71 -13.20 9.78
CA LEU A 208 -20.26 -12.88 8.41
C LEU A 208 -20.65 -11.45 8.05
N THR A 209 -21.90 -11.06 8.30
CA THR A 209 -22.38 -9.70 8.02
C THR A 209 -21.60 -8.66 8.81
N ALA A 210 -21.34 -8.91 10.10
CA ALA A 210 -20.54 -8.03 10.95
C ALA A 210 -19.09 -7.92 10.43
N ARG A 211 -18.50 -9.00 9.92
CA ARG A 211 -17.15 -8.96 9.34
C ARG A 211 -17.09 -8.19 8.03
N PHE A 212 -18.11 -8.27 7.16
CA PHE A 212 -18.18 -7.44 5.97
C PHE A 212 -18.31 -5.95 6.32
N ARG A 213 -19.17 -5.58 7.26
CA ARG A 213 -19.24 -4.19 7.75
C ARG A 213 -17.91 -3.69 8.31
N ALA A 214 -17.23 -4.54 9.10
CA ALA A 214 -15.90 -4.20 9.62
C ALA A 214 -14.86 -4.05 8.49
N LEU A 215 -14.94 -4.87 7.44
CA LEU A 215 -14.05 -4.80 6.27
C LEU A 215 -14.27 -3.48 5.50
N ASP A 216 -15.52 -3.09 5.27
CA ASP A 216 -15.87 -1.83 4.62
C ASP A 216 -15.43 -0.62 5.45
N ALA A 217 -15.64 -0.66 6.77
CA ALA A 217 -15.18 0.38 7.69
C ALA A 217 -13.63 0.48 7.71
N LEU A 218 -12.94 -0.64 7.62
CA LEU A 218 -11.48 -0.70 7.55
C LEU A 218 -10.97 -0.04 6.27
N THR A 219 -11.48 -0.46 5.12
CA THR A 219 -11.02 0.02 3.80
C THR A 219 -11.36 1.50 3.57
N SER A 220 -12.50 1.96 4.09
CA SER A 220 -12.88 3.38 4.06
C SER A 220 -12.14 4.24 5.09
N GLY A 221 -11.31 3.64 5.97
CA GLY A 221 -10.55 4.36 7.00
C GLY A 221 -11.34 4.72 8.25
N LYS A 222 -12.58 4.26 8.38
CA LYS A 222 -13.45 4.50 9.55
C LYS A 222 -13.11 3.63 10.76
N LEU A 223 -12.13 2.73 10.64
CA LEU A 223 -11.67 1.84 11.72
C LEU A 223 -10.17 2.05 12.01
N PRO A 224 -9.77 3.22 12.51
CA PRO A 224 -8.38 3.47 12.87
C PRO A 224 -7.96 2.64 14.09
N PRO A 225 -6.68 2.21 14.16
CA PRO A 225 -6.17 1.57 15.36
C PRO A 225 -5.95 2.62 16.47
N PRO A 226 -6.12 2.28 17.75
CA PRO A 226 -5.75 3.15 18.85
C PRO A 226 -4.22 3.28 18.88
N LEU A 227 -3.74 4.48 18.66
CA LEU A 227 -2.31 4.77 18.68
C LEU A 227 -1.94 5.19 20.11
N PRO A 228 -0.83 4.68 20.67
CA PRO A 228 -0.33 5.25 21.90
C PRO A 228 -0.03 6.73 21.63
N ALA A 229 -0.48 7.61 22.52
CA ALA A 229 -0.01 8.99 22.51
C ALA A 229 1.52 8.92 22.41
N LEU A 230 2.08 9.55 21.39
CA LEU A 230 3.54 9.64 21.29
C LEU A 230 3.96 10.37 22.57
N ALA A 231 4.56 9.64 23.49
CA ALA A 231 5.24 10.28 24.62
C ALA A 231 6.15 11.35 24.01
N ASN A 232 5.99 12.57 24.47
CA ASN A 232 6.84 13.68 24.05
C ASN A 232 8.28 13.18 23.99
N PRO A 233 9.06 13.48 22.96
CA PRO A 233 10.44 13.06 22.91
C PRO A 233 11.09 13.55 24.19
N LEU A 234 11.60 12.61 24.99
CA LEU A 234 12.37 12.93 26.19
C LEU A 234 13.37 14.02 25.82
N PRO A 235 13.48 15.11 26.60
CA PRO A 235 14.43 16.17 26.31
C PRO A 235 15.81 15.52 26.18
N ARG A 236 16.45 15.73 25.04
CA ARG A 236 17.82 15.26 24.79
C ARG A 236 18.68 15.82 25.95
N LYS A 237 19.17 14.92 26.83
CA LYS A 237 20.17 15.28 27.81
C LYS A 237 21.33 15.94 27.05
N ARG A 238 21.49 17.23 27.25
CA ARG A 238 22.70 17.95 26.81
C ARG A 238 23.86 17.25 27.46
N ARG A 239 24.73 16.63 26.69
CA ARG A 239 26.05 16.21 27.17
C ARG A 239 26.75 17.50 27.56
N SER A 240 26.94 17.70 28.84
CA SER A 240 27.87 18.70 29.35
C SER A 240 29.27 18.31 28.90
N VAL A 241 29.82 19.10 28.02
CA VAL A 241 31.23 19.02 27.64
C VAL A 241 31.98 19.62 28.85
N THR A 242 32.49 18.78 29.73
CA THR A 242 33.47 19.21 30.73
C THR A 242 34.77 19.49 29.99
N SER A 243 35.08 20.77 29.89
CA SER A 243 36.36 21.26 29.45
C SER A 243 37.44 20.80 30.44
N VAL A 244 38.29 19.90 30.00
CA VAL A 244 39.51 19.54 30.76
C VAL A 244 40.55 20.55 30.40
N HIS A 245 40.77 21.54 31.29
CA HIS A 245 41.94 22.38 31.20
C HIS A 245 43.16 21.54 31.55
N SER A 246 44.01 21.34 30.56
CA SER A 246 45.37 20.84 30.74
C SER A 246 46.24 21.96 31.29
N VAL A 247 46.67 21.79 32.53
CA VAL A 247 47.72 22.66 33.16
C VAL A 247 49.03 21.91 32.95
N TYR A 248 49.83 22.36 31.98
CA TYR A 248 51.26 22.09 31.99
C TYR A 248 51.95 23.32 32.62
N SER A 249 52.63 23.08 33.75
CA SER A 249 53.63 23.97 34.31
C SER A 249 54.95 23.21 34.43
N VAL A 250 55.98 23.76 33.78
CA VAL A 250 57.43 23.73 34.00
C VAL A 250 58.03 22.42 34.46
#